data_190c01397bdc1a293de012af4ec62540
#
_entry.id   190c01397bdc1a293de012af4ec62540
#
_cell.length_a   1.000
_cell.length_b   1.000
_cell.length_c   1.000
_cell.angle_alpha   90.00
_cell.angle_beta   90.00
_cell.angle_gamma   90.00
#
_symmetry.space_group_name_H-M   'P 1'
#
loop_
_entity.id
_entity.type
_entity.pdbx_description
1 polymer ?
#
loop_
_entity_poly.entity_id
_entity_poly.type
_entity_poly.pdbx_seq_one_letter_code
_entity_poly.pdbx_strand_id
1 'polypeptide(L)'
;TSDYSVLPVENSLEGSVGESNDLLVTVNLDAVGEIYHRIRHCLIGIGSLENIDTVYSHTQALGQCRKFIQENSLKTVPSYDTAGSVKIIKDLNKNNVACIASKNAAEIFGIPVIKQGIEDNRNNYTRFLVLSKESNEDSLMSKQNASSKKKTSIIFSVKHEAGALYQIIKEFATYKINLTKIESRPNKNTAWEYNFYVDFEGSQDDSMIKEMLQKIKGNSSFLKILGTYPITNID
;
A
#
# COMPACT_ATOMS: atom_id res chain seq x y z
N THR A 1 14.71 16.96 8.17
CA THR A 1 13.26 16.82 8.24
C THR A 1 12.73 16.77 6.81
N SER A 2 11.94 15.72 6.47
CA SER A 2 11.29 15.61 5.16
C SER A 2 9.98 16.36 5.17
N ASP A 3 9.61 16.98 4.04
CA ASP A 3 8.32 17.65 3.88
C ASP A 3 7.20 16.65 3.59
N TYR A 4 7.55 15.49 3.02
CA TYR A 4 6.64 14.41 2.67
C TYR A 4 7.09 13.07 3.23
N SER A 5 6.12 12.21 3.52
CA SER A 5 6.31 10.80 3.87
C SER A 5 5.48 9.92 2.93
N VAL A 6 6.00 8.75 2.58
CA VAL A 6 5.31 7.77 1.72
C VAL A 6 5.05 6.52 2.56
N LEU A 7 3.78 6.17 2.73
CA LEU A 7 3.34 5.09 3.61
C LEU A 7 2.60 4.01 2.80
N PRO A 8 3.07 2.74 2.76
CA PRO A 8 2.34 1.66 2.10
C PRO A 8 1.07 1.35 2.89
N VAL A 9 -0.10 1.34 2.24
CA VAL A 9 -1.39 1.14 2.92
C VAL A 9 -2.13 -0.11 2.44
N GLU A 10 -1.82 -0.58 1.24
CA GLU A 10 -2.53 -1.71 0.63
C GLU A 10 -1.69 -2.37 -0.46
N ASN A 11 -1.76 -3.69 -0.55
CA ASN A 11 -1.25 -4.46 -1.67
C ASN A 11 -2.40 -5.21 -2.34
N SER A 12 -2.43 -5.23 -3.67
CA SER A 12 -3.55 -5.79 -4.45
C SER A 12 -3.73 -7.31 -4.29
N LEU A 13 -2.72 -8.03 -3.79
CA LEU A 13 -2.76 -9.48 -3.56
C LEU A 13 -2.85 -9.84 -2.08
N GLU A 14 -2.12 -9.12 -1.24
CA GLU A 14 -1.98 -9.41 0.20
C GLU A 14 -3.02 -8.64 1.05
N GLY A 15 -3.68 -7.64 0.44
CA GLY A 15 -4.62 -6.78 1.15
C GLY A 15 -3.93 -5.65 1.90
N SER A 16 -4.48 -5.30 3.03
CA SER A 16 -4.12 -4.10 3.79
C SER A 16 -2.82 -4.24 4.58
N VAL A 17 -2.04 -3.16 4.62
CA VAL A 17 -0.84 -3.06 5.47
C VAL A 17 -1.26 -2.57 6.86
N GLY A 18 -1.50 -3.53 7.76
CA GLY A 18 -2.13 -3.28 9.05
C GLY A 18 -1.42 -2.26 9.93
N GLU A 19 -0.11 -2.34 10.07
CA GLU A 19 0.68 -1.42 10.89
C GLU A 19 0.58 0.02 10.38
N SER A 20 0.58 0.20 9.07
CA SER A 20 0.43 1.51 8.45
C SER A 20 -0.94 2.13 8.73
N ASN A 21 -2.00 1.33 8.64
CA ASN A 21 -3.34 1.80 8.96
C ASN A 21 -3.46 2.19 10.44
N ASP A 22 -2.91 1.38 11.36
CA ASP A 22 -2.90 1.71 12.79
C ASP A 22 -2.16 3.03 13.06
N LEU A 23 -1.05 3.28 12.34
CA LEU A 23 -0.29 4.54 12.43
C LEU A 23 -1.14 5.74 11.99
N LEU A 24 -1.93 5.61 10.91
CA LEU A 24 -2.78 6.69 10.38
C LEU A 24 -3.82 7.20 11.38
N VAL A 25 -4.22 6.39 12.36
CA VAL A 25 -5.14 6.84 13.43
C VAL A 25 -4.49 7.90 14.30
N THR A 26 -3.21 7.74 14.63
CA THR A 26 -2.51 8.52 15.66
C THR A 26 -1.68 9.68 15.11
N VAL A 27 -1.13 9.57 13.88
CA VAL A 27 -0.29 10.62 13.31
C VAL A 27 -1.12 11.84 12.91
N ASN A 28 -0.55 13.03 13.13
CA ASN A 28 -1.13 14.30 12.68
C ASN A 28 -0.50 14.73 11.36
N LEU A 29 -0.82 14.00 10.30
CA LEU A 29 -0.39 14.25 8.92
C LEU A 29 -1.60 14.13 8.00
N ASP A 30 -1.60 14.94 6.94
CA ASP A 30 -2.64 14.93 5.92
C ASP A 30 -2.21 14.10 4.71
N ALA A 31 -3.12 13.29 4.18
CA ALA A 31 -2.93 12.61 2.91
C ALA A 31 -3.12 13.62 1.76
N VAL A 32 -2.05 13.83 1.00
CA VAL A 32 -1.99 14.82 -0.10
C VAL A 32 -1.84 14.16 -1.48
N GLY A 33 -1.71 12.83 -1.51
CA GLY A 33 -1.59 12.06 -2.76
C GLY A 33 -1.60 10.56 -2.52
N GLU A 34 -1.67 9.82 -3.62
CA GLU A 34 -1.49 8.37 -3.64
C GLU A 34 -0.56 7.96 -4.79
N ILE A 35 0.16 6.87 -4.61
CA ILE A 35 1.05 6.27 -5.60
C ILE A 35 0.74 4.78 -5.67
N TYR A 36 0.56 4.24 -6.88
CA TYR A 36 0.51 2.81 -7.13
C TYR A 36 1.85 2.37 -7.72
N HIS A 37 2.53 1.46 -7.03
CA HIS A 37 3.79 0.90 -7.47
C HIS A 37 3.61 -0.57 -7.82
N ARG A 38 3.88 -0.91 -9.08
CA ARG A 38 3.84 -2.30 -9.54
C ARG A 38 5.03 -3.07 -8.99
N ILE A 39 4.76 -4.17 -8.32
CA ILE A 39 5.80 -5.08 -7.80
C ILE A 39 6.25 -6.00 -8.94
N ARG A 40 7.53 -5.90 -9.29
CA ARG A 40 8.19 -6.75 -10.28
C ARG A 40 9.38 -7.41 -9.64
N HIS A 41 9.41 -8.73 -9.72
CA HIS A 41 10.51 -9.52 -9.19
C HIS A 41 11.49 -9.93 -10.29
N CYS A 42 12.78 -9.88 -9.94
CA CYS A 42 13.88 -10.32 -10.79
C CYS A 42 14.66 -11.41 -10.07
N LEU A 43 15.15 -12.38 -10.84
CA LEU A 43 16.23 -13.26 -10.41
C LEU A 43 17.55 -12.52 -10.61
N ILE A 44 18.34 -12.39 -9.56
CA ILE A 44 19.56 -11.58 -9.51
C ILE A 44 20.70 -12.47 -9.05
N GLY A 45 21.81 -12.47 -9.77
CA GLY A 45 22.98 -13.30 -9.45
C GLY A 45 24.07 -13.17 -10.50
N ILE A 46 25.24 -13.76 -10.22
CA ILE A 46 26.42 -13.70 -11.11
C ILE A 46 26.55 -14.92 -12.04
N GLY A 47 25.74 -15.98 -11.81
CA GLY A 47 25.70 -17.16 -12.64
C GLY A 47 24.69 -17.10 -13.79
N SER A 48 24.65 -18.13 -14.63
CA SER A 48 23.56 -18.36 -15.58
C SER A 48 22.40 -19.10 -14.89
N LEU A 49 21.18 -19.01 -15.44
CA LEU A 49 19.99 -19.63 -14.85
C LEU A 49 20.19 -21.14 -14.62
N GLU A 50 20.85 -21.81 -15.53
CA GLU A 50 21.10 -23.26 -15.49
C GLU A 50 22.03 -23.67 -14.32
N ASN A 51 22.87 -22.74 -13.85
CA ASN A 51 23.81 -23.01 -12.77
C ASN A 51 23.21 -22.69 -11.39
N ILE A 52 22.09 -21.97 -11.33
CA ILE A 52 21.47 -21.59 -10.05
C ILE A 52 20.72 -22.78 -9.47
N ASP A 53 21.03 -23.14 -8.24
CA ASP A 53 20.35 -24.19 -7.46
C ASP A 53 19.63 -23.62 -6.21
N THR A 54 20.03 -22.45 -5.75
CA THR A 54 19.53 -21.88 -4.49
C THR A 54 19.17 -20.40 -4.66
N VAL A 55 18.02 -20.01 -4.13
CA VAL A 55 17.50 -18.63 -4.20
C VAL A 55 17.15 -18.08 -2.82
N TYR A 56 17.63 -16.88 -2.52
CA TYR A 56 17.42 -16.14 -1.28
C TYR A 56 16.38 -15.04 -1.50
N SER A 57 15.42 -14.86 -0.60
CA SER A 57 14.58 -13.67 -0.53
C SER A 57 13.70 -13.69 0.73
N HIS A 58 12.97 -12.60 0.95
CA HIS A 58 11.89 -12.58 1.93
C HIS A 58 10.82 -13.61 1.57
N THR A 59 10.21 -14.24 2.58
CA THR A 59 9.19 -15.29 2.41
C THR A 59 8.05 -14.90 1.48
N GLN A 60 7.62 -13.65 1.54
CA GLN A 60 6.56 -13.11 0.67
C GLN A 60 6.99 -13.11 -0.80
N ALA A 61 8.20 -12.62 -1.12
CA ALA A 61 8.69 -12.61 -2.50
C ALA A 61 8.92 -14.03 -3.05
N LEU A 62 9.40 -14.96 -2.21
CA LEU A 62 9.48 -16.38 -2.56
C LEU A 62 8.08 -16.95 -2.87
N GLY A 63 7.08 -16.63 -2.08
CA GLY A 63 5.69 -17.04 -2.31
C GLY A 63 5.09 -16.46 -3.60
N GLN A 64 5.43 -15.23 -3.95
CA GLN A 64 4.98 -14.55 -5.17
C GLN A 64 5.68 -15.03 -6.46
N CYS A 65 6.77 -15.79 -6.35
CA CYS A 65 7.51 -16.37 -7.48
C CYS A 65 7.50 -17.91 -7.45
N ARG A 66 6.50 -18.51 -6.83
CA ARG A 66 6.46 -19.96 -6.56
C ARG A 66 6.52 -20.81 -7.81
N LYS A 67 5.80 -20.45 -8.88
CA LYS A 67 5.81 -21.19 -10.15
C LYS A 67 7.21 -21.20 -10.75
N PHE A 68 7.84 -20.03 -10.86
CA PHE A 68 9.19 -19.91 -11.39
C PHE A 68 10.21 -20.74 -10.59
N ILE A 69 10.13 -20.72 -9.26
CA ILE A 69 11.00 -21.50 -8.36
C ILE A 69 10.82 -23.01 -8.61
N GLN A 70 9.58 -23.48 -8.74
CA GLN A 70 9.27 -24.90 -8.99
C GLN A 70 9.73 -25.35 -10.38
N GLU A 71 9.45 -24.58 -11.43
CA GLU A 71 9.83 -24.88 -12.81
C GLU A 71 11.35 -25.02 -13.00
N ASN A 72 12.12 -24.27 -12.19
CA ASN A 72 13.58 -24.32 -12.23
C ASN A 72 14.20 -25.17 -11.10
N SER A 73 13.39 -25.91 -10.32
CA SER A 73 13.83 -26.77 -9.23
C SER A 73 14.74 -26.08 -8.19
N LEU A 74 14.51 -24.79 -7.92
CA LEU A 74 15.34 -23.99 -7.04
C LEU A 74 15.02 -24.27 -5.56
N LYS A 75 16.08 -24.38 -4.74
CA LYS A 75 15.96 -24.42 -3.28
C LYS A 75 15.77 -22.99 -2.74
N THR A 76 14.85 -22.80 -1.81
CA THR A 76 14.56 -21.49 -1.22
C THR A 76 15.21 -21.33 0.14
N VAL A 77 15.82 -20.17 0.37
CA VAL A 77 16.37 -19.78 1.68
C VAL A 77 15.74 -18.43 2.09
N PRO A 78 14.91 -18.41 3.13
CA PRO A 78 14.32 -17.18 3.63
C PRO A 78 15.37 -16.19 4.13
N SER A 79 15.20 -14.91 3.81
CA SER A 79 15.98 -13.79 4.34
C SER A 79 15.07 -12.77 5.02
N TYR A 80 15.67 -11.88 5.82
CA TYR A 80 14.94 -10.89 6.58
C TYR A 80 14.14 -9.92 5.68
N ASP A 81 14.74 -9.47 4.58
CA ASP A 81 14.10 -8.59 3.62
C ASP A 81 14.50 -8.93 2.17
N THR A 82 13.70 -8.42 1.23
CA THR A 82 13.87 -8.70 -0.19
C THR A 82 15.11 -8.01 -0.78
N ALA A 83 15.37 -6.75 -0.44
CA ALA A 83 16.50 -6.00 -0.98
C ALA A 83 17.83 -6.44 -0.35
N GLY A 84 17.85 -6.73 0.95
CA GLY A 84 19.01 -7.24 1.68
C GLY A 84 19.48 -8.61 1.18
N SER A 85 18.58 -9.40 0.56
CA SER A 85 18.98 -10.65 -0.06
C SER A 85 20.02 -10.47 -1.18
N VAL A 86 20.02 -9.31 -1.86
CA VAL A 86 21.04 -8.97 -2.88
C VAL A 86 22.42 -8.83 -2.24
N LYS A 87 22.48 -8.24 -1.05
CA LYS A 87 23.74 -8.13 -0.29
C LYS A 87 24.25 -9.52 0.09
N ILE A 88 23.36 -10.41 0.54
CA ILE A 88 23.75 -11.78 0.93
C ILE A 88 24.45 -12.50 -0.25
N ILE A 89 23.85 -12.49 -1.44
CA ILE A 89 24.46 -13.17 -2.60
C ILE A 89 25.73 -12.48 -3.07
N LYS A 90 25.83 -11.15 -2.92
CA LYS A 90 27.05 -10.41 -3.20
C LYS A 90 28.21 -10.87 -2.31
N ASP A 91 27.95 -11.01 -1.01
CA ASP A 91 28.95 -11.42 -0.02
C ASP A 91 29.34 -12.90 -0.21
N LEU A 92 28.38 -13.77 -0.59
CA LEU A 92 28.65 -15.17 -0.91
C LEU A 92 29.51 -15.33 -2.17
N ASN A 93 29.35 -14.48 -3.16
CA ASN A 93 30.07 -14.44 -4.43
C ASN A 93 30.18 -15.82 -5.13
N LYS A 94 29.04 -16.54 -5.20
CA LYS A 94 28.94 -17.88 -5.80
C LYS A 94 28.06 -17.84 -7.04
N ASN A 95 28.42 -18.59 -8.08
CA ASN A 95 27.67 -18.63 -9.33
C ASN A 95 26.47 -19.59 -9.33
N ASN A 96 26.30 -20.40 -8.27
CA ASN A 96 25.15 -21.29 -8.09
C ASN A 96 24.06 -20.72 -7.15
N VAL A 97 24.22 -19.50 -6.65
CA VAL A 97 23.22 -18.84 -5.82
C VAL A 97 22.68 -17.57 -6.48
N ALA A 98 21.42 -17.30 -6.25
CA ALA A 98 20.75 -16.08 -6.70
C ALA A 98 19.83 -15.53 -5.60
N CYS A 99 19.27 -14.36 -5.82
CA CYS A 99 18.18 -13.84 -4.99
C CYS A 99 17.01 -13.33 -5.85
N ILE A 100 15.86 -13.20 -5.22
CA ILE A 100 14.68 -12.55 -5.81
C ILE A 100 14.57 -11.17 -5.17
N ALA A 101 14.66 -10.12 -6.01
CA ALA A 101 14.51 -8.74 -5.58
C ALA A 101 14.09 -7.84 -6.77
N SER A 102 13.96 -6.53 -6.53
CA SER A 102 13.68 -5.56 -7.58
C SER A 102 14.91 -5.31 -8.48
N LYS A 103 14.66 -4.88 -9.72
CA LYS A 103 15.74 -4.43 -10.63
C LYS A 103 16.57 -3.30 -10.02
N ASN A 104 15.91 -2.36 -9.34
CA ASN A 104 16.60 -1.25 -8.67
C ASN A 104 17.57 -1.74 -7.59
N ALA A 105 17.20 -2.75 -6.81
CA ALA A 105 18.11 -3.34 -5.83
C ALA A 105 19.34 -3.97 -6.51
N ALA A 106 19.17 -4.66 -7.66
CA ALA A 106 20.28 -5.19 -8.44
C ALA A 106 21.25 -4.09 -8.90
N GLU A 107 20.71 -2.98 -9.40
CA GLU A 107 21.49 -1.82 -9.85
C GLU A 107 22.29 -1.16 -8.70
N ILE A 108 21.65 -0.94 -7.54
CA ILE A 108 22.29 -0.36 -6.35
C ILE A 108 23.47 -1.21 -5.86
N PHE A 109 23.31 -2.53 -5.83
CA PHE A 109 24.36 -3.43 -5.36
C PHE A 109 25.36 -3.84 -6.47
N GLY A 110 25.10 -3.50 -7.73
CA GLY A 110 25.95 -3.81 -8.88
C GLY A 110 25.98 -5.30 -9.22
N ILE A 111 24.86 -6.02 -9.02
CA ILE A 111 24.74 -7.45 -9.34
C ILE A 111 23.85 -7.62 -10.58
N PRO A 112 24.25 -8.45 -11.56
CA PRO A 112 23.47 -8.65 -12.78
C PRO A 112 22.07 -9.22 -12.53
N VAL A 113 21.09 -8.77 -13.32
CA VAL A 113 19.77 -9.39 -13.41
C VAL A 113 19.83 -10.54 -14.40
N ILE A 114 19.56 -11.75 -13.93
CA ILE A 114 19.52 -12.98 -14.74
C ILE A 114 18.21 -13.07 -15.52
N LYS A 115 17.07 -12.81 -14.83
CA LYS A 115 15.73 -12.86 -15.43
C LYS A 115 14.81 -11.84 -14.76
N GLN A 116 13.97 -11.17 -15.55
CA GLN A 116 12.97 -10.21 -15.06
C GLN A 116 11.55 -10.78 -15.18
N GLY A 117 10.63 -10.28 -14.34
CA GLY A 117 9.21 -10.61 -14.44
C GLY A 117 8.94 -12.08 -14.08
N ILE A 118 9.54 -12.54 -12.99
CA ILE A 118 9.41 -13.92 -12.50
C ILE A 118 8.26 -14.09 -11.49
N GLU A 119 7.53 -13.00 -11.18
CA GLU A 119 6.35 -13.05 -10.34
C GLU A 119 5.20 -13.84 -10.99
N ASP A 120 4.47 -14.61 -10.19
CA ASP A 120 3.33 -15.44 -10.63
C ASP A 120 2.15 -14.61 -11.10
N ASN A 121 1.96 -13.42 -10.51
CA ASN A 121 0.88 -12.50 -10.84
C ASN A 121 1.43 -11.14 -11.24
N ARG A 122 1.16 -10.73 -12.48
CA ARG A 122 1.62 -9.44 -13.02
C ARG A 122 0.80 -8.25 -12.52
N ASN A 123 -0.36 -8.48 -11.92
CA ASN A 123 -1.25 -7.44 -11.37
C ASN A 123 -0.99 -7.22 -9.88
N ASN A 124 0.27 -7.27 -9.47
CA ASN A 124 0.71 -7.02 -8.11
C ASN A 124 1.12 -5.55 -7.96
N TYR A 125 0.31 -4.78 -7.24
CA TYR A 125 0.56 -3.37 -6.97
C TYR A 125 0.51 -3.10 -5.47
N THR A 126 1.41 -2.26 -4.99
CA THR A 126 1.31 -1.68 -3.65
C THR A 126 0.86 -0.23 -3.79
N ARG A 127 -0.19 0.13 -3.05
CA ARG A 127 -0.68 1.49 -2.92
C ARG A 127 -0.02 2.16 -1.73
N PHE A 128 0.49 3.35 -1.95
CA PHE A 128 1.09 4.21 -0.93
C PHE A 128 0.26 5.49 -0.81
N LEU A 129 0.10 5.99 0.41
CA LEU A 129 -0.33 7.36 0.66
C LEU A 129 0.89 8.26 0.78
N VAL A 130 0.80 9.44 0.17
CA VAL A 130 1.74 10.53 0.38
C VAL A 130 1.17 11.43 1.46
N LEU A 131 1.92 11.57 2.54
CA LEU A 131 1.53 12.32 3.74
C LEU A 131 2.38 13.58 3.87
N SER A 132 1.77 14.68 4.33
CA SER A 132 2.44 15.95 4.63
C SER A 132 1.95 16.52 5.97
N LYS A 133 2.75 17.39 6.58
CA LYS A 133 2.34 18.17 7.77
C LYS A 133 1.44 19.35 7.42
N GLU A 134 1.56 19.84 6.20
CA GLU A 134 0.78 20.95 5.69
C GLU A 134 -0.21 20.41 4.67
N SER A 135 -1.50 20.63 4.92
CA SER A 135 -2.58 20.42 3.94
C SER A 135 -2.45 21.48 2.84
N ASN A 136 -1.47 21.28 1.96
CA ASN A 136 -1.19 22.27 0.93
C ASN A 136 -2.11 22.07 -0.27
N GLU A 137 -3.09 22.97 -0.44
CA GLU A 137 -3.69 23.24 -1.75
C GLU A 137 -2.61 23.59 -2.81
N ASP A 138 -1.44 24.04 -2.36
CA ASP A 138 -0.24 24.36 -3.12
C ASP A 138 0.74 23.20 -3.30
N SER A 139 0.41 21.98 -2.86
CA SER A 139 1.31 20.83 -3.02
C SER A 139 1.61 20.61 -4.51
N LEU A 140 2.86 20.23 -4.81
CA LEU A 140 3.30 19.95 -6.19
C LEU A 140 2.37 18.97 -6.92
N MET A 141 1.72 18.06 -6.19
CA MET A 141 0.77 17.09 -6.72
C MET A 141 -0.60 17.71 -7.06
N SER A 142 -1.06 18.74 -6.34
CA SER A 142 -2.32 19.42 -6.66
C SER A 142 -2.19 20.31 -7.91
N LYS A 143 -1.03 20.90 -8.14
CA LYS A 143 -0.75 21.75 -9.33
C LYS A 143 -0.67 20.95 -10.63
N GLN A 144 -0.19 19.71 -10.59
CA GLN A 144 -0.09 18.86 -11.78
C GLN A 144 -1.43 18.28 -12.25
N ASN A 145 -2.46 18.23 -11.41
CA ASN A 145 -3.72 17.52 -11.67
C ASN A 145 -4.99 18.33 -11.28
N ALA A 146 -4.99 19.63 -11.48
CA ALA A 146 -6.12 20.52 -11.10
C ALA A 146 -7.50 20.14 -11.71
N SER A 147 -7.52 19.33 -12.78
CA SER A 147 -8.75 18.84 -13.44
C SER A 147 -9.07 17.36 -13.14
N SER A 148 -8.26 16.67 -12.31
CA SER A 148 -8.48 15.25 -12.02
C SER A 148 -9.59 15.04 -10.99
N LYS A 149 -10.31 13.92 -11.10
CA LYS A 149 -11.23 13.45 -10.07
C LYS A 149 -10.47 13.33 -8.75
N LYS A 150 -11.13 13.74 -7.65
CA LYS A 150 -10.55 13.67 -6.31
C LYS A 150 -11.11 12.48 -5.53
N LYS A 151 -10.34 12.03 -4.57
CA LYS A 151 -10.67 11.00 -3.59
C LYS A 151 -10.40 11.56 -2.20
N THR A 152 -11.27 11.24 -1.26
CA THR A 152 -11.09 11.56 0.16
C THR A 152 -10.96 10.27 0.96
N SER A 153 -9.99 10.24 1.86
CA SER A 153 -9.78 9.14 2.82
C SER A 153 -10.18 9.58 4.22
N ILE A 154 -10.94 8.73 4.90
CA ILE A 154 -11.37 8.95 6.29
C ILE A 154 -11.15 7.71 7.14
N ILE A 155 -11.06 7.92 8.46
CA ILE A 155 -11.13 6.86 9.47
C ILE A 155 -12.28 7.21 10.40
N PHE A 156 -13.16 6.24 10.68
CA PHE A 156 -14.19 6.42 11.69
C PHE A 156 -14.36 5.18 12.56
N SER A 157 -14.93 5.36 13.74
CA SER A 157 -15.35 4.29 14.61
C SER A 157 -16.83 4.46 14.93
N VAL A 158 -17.52 3.36 15.16
CA VAL A 158 -18.92 3.34 15.58
C VAL A 158 -19.08 2.55 16.86
N LYS A 159 -20.15 2.81 17.59
CA LYS A 159 -20.50 2.01 18.76
C LYS A 159 -20.73 0.55 18.36
N HIS A 160 -20.39 -0.37 19.25
CA HIS A 160 -20.61 -1.80 19.03
C HIS A 160 -22.09 -2.15 19.26
N GLU A 161 -22.93 -1.75 18.32
CA GLU A 161 -24.37 -2.00 18.34
C GLU A 161 -24.92 -2.32 16.95
N ALA A 162 -26.04 -3.06 16.91
CA ALA A 162 -26.65 -3.47 15.65
C ALA A 162 -27.08 -2.23 14.83
N GLY A 163 -26.69 -2.20 13.56
CA GLY A 163 -27.04 -1.11 12.64
C GLY A 163 -26.12 0.11 12.67
N ALA A 164 -25.16 0.21 13.61
CA ALA A 164 -24.30 1.40 13.71
C ALA A 164 -23.50 1.65 12.43
N LEU A 165 -22.85 0.63 11.87
CA LEU A 165 -22.14 0.74 10.58
C LEU A 165 -23.09 1.08 9.43
N TYR A 166 -24.29 0.49 9.41
CA TYR A 166 -25.29 0.78 8.38
C TYR A 166 -25.66 2.26 8.33
N GLN A 167 -25.80 2.93 9.47
CA GLN A 167 -26.13 4.37 9.50
C GLN A 167 -25.06 5.21 8.78
N ILE A 168 -23.78 4.82 8.90
CA ILE A 168 -22.70 5.49 8.19
C ILE A 168 -22.76 5.21 6.69
N ILE A 169 -22.85 3.93 6.30
CA ILE A 169 -22.87 3.53 4.87
C ILE A 169 -24.09 4.09 4.14
N LYS A 170 -25.24 4.21 4.83
CA LYS A 170 -26.45 4.82 4.31
C LYS A 170 -26.23 6.28 3.86
N GLU A 171 -25.39 7.04 4.56
CA GLU A 171 -25.10 8.43 4.16
C GLU A 171 -24.41 8.48 2.80
N PHE A 172 -23.41 7.65 2.55
CA PHE A 172 -22.77 7.56 1.23
C PHE A 172 -23.77 7.21 0.12
N ALA A 173 -24.66 6.25 0.37
CA ALA A 173 -25.71 5.89 -0.57
C ALA A 173 -26.71 7.04 -0.82
N THR A 174 -27.12 7.76 0.24
CA THR A 174 -28.05 8.87 0.18
C THR A 174 -27.50 10.01 -0.68
N TYR A 175 -26.23 10.31 -0.53
CA TYR A 175 -25.53 11.34 -1.31
C TYR A 175 -24.96 10.84 -2.63
N LYS A 176 -25.21 9.57 -2.99
CA LYS A 176 -24.71 8.93 -4.23
C LYS A 176 -23.18 9.01 -4.37
N ILE A 177 -22.46 8.91 -3.27
CA ILE A 177 -21.00 8.92 -3.25
C ILE A 177 -20.49 7.49 -3.35
N ASN A 178 -19.60 7.25 -4.33
CA ASN A 178 -18.99 5.93 -4.54
C ASN A 178 -17.86 5.69 -3.54
N LEU A 179 -17.92 4.55 -2.83
CA LEU A 179 -16.84 4.06 -1.98
C LEU A 179 -15.85 3.28 -2.85
N THR A 180 -14.57 3.62 -2.76
CA THR A 180 -13.48 2.92 -3.47
C THR A 180 -12.71 1.96 -2.58
N LYS A 181 -12.81 2.15 -1.24
CA LYS A 181 -12.25 1.24 -0.23
C LYS A 181 -13.13 1.26 1.02
N ILE A 182 -13.28 0.10 1.63
CA ILE A 182 -13.76 -0.04 3.01
C ILE A 182 -13.05 -1.20 3.69
N GLU A 183 -12.48 -0.95 4.85
CA GLU A 183 -11.76 -1.93 5.63
C GLU A 183 -12.00 -1.70 7.11
N SER A 184 -12.13 -2.75 7.88
CA SER A 184 -12.26 -2.70 9.34
C SER A 184 -11.02 -3.29 10.02
N ARG A 185 -10.56 -2.63 11.09
CA ARG A 185 -9.50 -3.14 11.94
C ARG A 185 -9.86 -2.95 13.41
N PRO A 186 -9.49 -3.90 14.29
CA PRO A 186 -9.68 -3.74 15.72
C PRO A 186 -9.05 -2.43 16.23
N ASN A 187 -9.77 -1.71 17.08
CA ASN A 187 -9.23 -0.58 17.81
C ASN A 187 -8.31 -1.10 18.93
N LYS A 188 -7.03 -0.73 18.91
CA LYS A 188 -6.07 -1.20 19.91
C LYS A 188 -6.28 -0.59 21.30
N ASN A 189 -7.02 0.52 21.38
CA ASN A 189 -7.26 1.25 22.63
C ASN A 189 -8.55 0.83 23.33
N THR A 190 -9.52 0.26 22.59
CA THR A 190 -10.82 -0.14 23.12
C THR A 190 -11.17 -1.52 22.63
N ALA A 191 -11.34 -2.47 23.58
CA ALA A 191 -11.70 -3.85 23.24
C ALA A 191 -13.06 -3.91 22.52
N TRP A 192 -13.12 -4.71 21.48
CA TRP A 192 -14.33 -4.97 20.68
C TRP A 192 -14.86 -3.79 19.88
N GLU A 193 -14.14 -2.66 19.82
CA GLU A 193 -14.40 -1.59 18.88
C GLU A 193 -13.53 -1.75 17.60
N TYR A 194 -14.01 -1.18 16.50
CA TYR A 194 -13.35 -1.25 15.20
C TYR A 194 -13.18 0.15 14.61
N ASN A 195 -12.00 0.39 14.04
CA ASN A 195 -11.76 1.51 13.16
C ASN A 195 -12.07 1.09 11.72
N PHE A 196 -12.85 1.90 11.02
CA PHE A 196 -13.16 1.71 9.60
C PHE A 196 -12.38 2.72 8.77
N TYR A 197 -11.62 2.21 7.81
CA TYR A 197 -10.84 2.99 6.85
C TYR A 197 -11.63 3.02 5.56
N VAL A 198 -12.01 4.20 5.11
CA VAL A 198 -12.87 4.39 3.95
C VAL A 198 -12.26 5.42 3.02
N ASP A 199 -12.19 5.06 1.74
CA ASP A 199 -11.90 5.99 0.65
C ASP A 199 -13.15 6.15 -0.20
N PHE A 200 -13.44 7.37 -0.62
CA PHE A 200 -14.57 7.67 -1.47
C PHE A 200 -14.24 8.75 -2.51
N GLU A 201 -14.96 8.73 -3.62
CA GLU A 201 -14.82 9.72 -4.69
C GLU A 201 -15.43 11.05 -4.27
N GLY A 202 -14.69 12.15 -4.51
CA GLY A 202 -15.08 13.53 -4.23
C GLY A 202 -14.16 14.24 -3.26
N SER A 203 -14.38 15.54 -3.11
CA SER A 203 -13.57 16.41 -2.24
C SER A 203 -14.32 16.75 -0.95
N GLN A 204 -13.59 16.72 0.19
CA GLN A 204 -14.12 17.23 1.44
C GLN A 204 -14.55 18.72 1.38
N ASP A 205 -14.12 19.46 0.35
CA ASP A 205 -14.46 20.87 0.17
C ASP A 205 -15.82 21.08 -0.51
N ASP A 206 -16.34 20.04 -1.18
CA ASP A 206 -17.66 20.09 -1.80
C ASP A 206 -18.75 20.22 -0.73
N SER A 207 -19.70 21.15 -0.94
CA SER A 207 -20.74 21.44 0.04
C SER A 207 -21.58 20.21 0.42
N MET A 208 -21.93 19.39 -0.56
CA MET A 208 -22.67 18.15 -0.38
C MET A 208 -21.88 17.13 0.47
N ILE A 209 -20.58 17.01 0.22
CA ILE A 209 -19.71 16.09 0.98
C ILE A 209 -19.47 16.60 2.40
N LYS A 210 -19.33 17.92 2.59
CA LYS A 210 -19.27 18.52 3.93
C LYS A 210 -20.51 18.17 4.77
N GLU A 211 -21.71 18.30 4.19
CA GLU A 211 -22.95 17.93 4.87
C GLU A 211 -22.98 16.44 5.22
N MET A 212 -22.62 15.57 4.28
CA MET A 212 -22.52 14.13 4.52
C MET A 212 -21.54 13.82 5.66
N LEU A 213 -20.34 14.40 5.65
CA LEU A 213 -19.32 14.19 6.69
C LEU A 213 -19.79 14.66 8.08
N GLN A 214 -20.58 15.73 8.15
CA GLN A 214 -21.19 16.15 9.42
C GLN A 214 -22.19 15.12 9.96
N LYS A 215 -23.02 14.51 9.10
CA LYS A 215 -23.93 13.43 9.50
C LYS A 215 -23.18 12.17 9.93
N ILE A 216 -22.12 11.82 9.21
CA ILE A 216 -21.21 10.72 9.59
C ILE A 216 -20.62 11.00 10.97
N LYS A 217 -20.13 12.22 11.21
CA LYS A 217 -19.58 12.62 12.52
C LYS A 217 -20.60 12.47 13.65
N GLY A 218 -21.85 12.83 13.40
CA GLY A 218 -22.94 12.68 14.40
C GLY A 218 -23.28 11.23 14.73
N ASN A 219 -23.04 10.29 13.82
CA ASN A 219 -23.32 8.85 13.97
C ASN A 219 -22.07 8.03 14.31
N SER A 220 -20.89 8.64 14.45
CA SER A 220 -19.64 7.99 14.77
C SER A 220 -19.15 8.35 16.17
N SER A 221 -18.45 7.44 16.85
CA SER A 221 -17.73 7.72 18.11
C SER A 221 -16.41 8.45 17.87
N PHE A 222 -15.84 8.28 16.69
CA PHE A 222 -14.61 8.93 16.23
C PHE A 222 -14.70 9.15 14.71
N LEU A 223 -14.22 10.29 14.23
CA LEU A 223 -14.04 10.59 12.81
C LEU A 223 -12.77 11.40 12.62
N LYS A 224 -11.89 10.90 11.74
CA LYS A 224 -10.71 11.59 11.27
C LYS A 224 -10.74 11.64 9.74
N ILE A 225 -10.65 12.82 9.18
CA ILE A 225 -10.43 13.02 7.75
C ILE A 225 -8.92 12.99 7.55
N LEU A 226 -8.43 12.05 6.74
CA LEU A 226 -7.01 11.94 6.43
C LEU A 226 -6.59 12.96 5.36
N GLY A 227 -7.48 13.29 4.44
CA GLY A 227 -7.24 14.27 3.39
C GLY A 227 -7.96 13.96 2.09
N THR A 228 -7.92 14.95 1.19
CA THR A 228 -8.42 14.86 -0.19
C THR A 228 -7.27 15.03 -1.16
N TYR A 229 -7.18 14.16 -2.17
CA TYR A 229 -6.10 14.14 -3.14
C TYR A 229 -6.58 13.67 -4.52
N PRO A 230 -5.82 13.95 -5.59
CA PRO A 230 -6.14 13.47 -6.93
C PRO A 230 -6.13 11.94 -7.01
N ILE A 231 -7.07 11.36 -7.76
CA ILE A 231 -7.08 9.92 -8.06
C ILE A 231 -5.93 9.63 -9.04
N THR A 232 -5.09 8.67 -8.68
CA THR A 232 -4.02 8.17 -9.56
C THR A 232 -4.53 6.95 -10.33
N ASN A 233 -4.39 6.96 -11.66
CA ASN A 233 -4.69 5.81 -12.49
C ASN A 233 -3.57 4.76 -12.36
N ILE A 234 -3.96 3.49 -12.40
CA ILE A 234 -3.01 2.37 -12.48
C ILE A 234 -2.75 2.12 -13.96
N ASP A 235 -1.53 2.44 -14.42
CA ASP A 235 -1.06 2.14 -15.78
C ASP A 235 -0.59 0.69 -15.93
#